data_7be6061c35a2e57851f9e1e4ce925c5b
#
_entry.id   7be6061c35a2e57851f9e1e4ce925c5b
#
_cell.length_a   1.000
_cell.length_b   1.000
_cell.length_c   1.000
_cell.angle_alpha   90.00
_cell.angle_beta   90.00
_cell.angle_gamma   90.00
#
_symmetry.space_group_name_H-M   'P 1'
#
loop_
_entity.id
_entity.type
_entity.pdbx_description
1 polymer ?
#
loop_
_entity_poly.entity_id
_entity_poly.type
_entity_poly.pdbx_seq_one_letter_code
_entity_poly.pdbx_strand_id
1 'polypeptide(L)'
;MPKNTKLWGGRFEGTVEEWVEQFGASISFDHQLAKFDLMGSLAHVQMLGQTGILSLEEAEQIQDGLKALLRDLEAGELHFDIANEDIHMNMEVLLTEKIGPLAGKLHTARSRNDQVATDMHLYLKEQLGHVLDKLANLNSVLLDLAEKHVETIMPGYTHLQHAQPISFAHHLMAYYNMFQRDSERFAFNLKHTDLSPLGAAALAGTTFPIDRQLSSDLLGFQQPYTNSLDAVSDRDFILEFLSNASILMMHMSRFCEEIINWCSFEYQYISLSDSFSTGSSIMPQKKNPDMAELIRGKTGRVYGNLLGLLTVMKSLPLAYNKDLQEDKEGMFDTVDTILNSLDVLAGMLSSMQVNKAKMQQSTENDFSNATELADYLAEKGLPFREAHEIVGKLVLDSIKHGKNIQDWDLEELQVYHPLIEEDIYIYLRPETAVQRRNSLGGTGFEQVKYQIEQAKKELKGKN
;
A
#
# COMPACT_ATOMS: atom_id res chain seq x y z
N MET A 1 -51.84 11.64 -4.85
CA MET A 1 -51.19 10.36 -4.69
C MET A 1 -50.27 10.45 -3.48
N PRO A 2 -50.22 9.52 -2.56
CA PRO A 2 -49.36 9.64 -1.40
C PRO A 2 -47.89 9.66 -1.89
N LYS A 3 -47.14 10.70 -1.49
CA LYS A 3 -45.70 10.85 -1.70
C LYS A 3 -45.02 9.87 -0.74
N ASN A 4 -44.70 8.68 -1.16
CA ASN A 4 -43.75 7.76 -0.53
C ASN A 4 -44.09 6.30 -0.85
N THR A 5 -44.17 5.90 -2.14
CA THR A 5 -44.07 4.49 -2.49
C THR A 5 -42.65 4.25 -2.99
N LYS A 6 -41.83 3.59 -2.18
CA LYS A 6 -40.53 3.06 -2.63
C LYS A 6 -40.76 2.15 -3.83
N LEU A 7 -39.83 2.11 -4.80
CA LEU A 7 -39.95 1.32 -6.02
C LEU A 7 -40.21 -0.17 -5.78
N TRP A 8 -39.87 -0.69 -4.57
CA TRP A 8 -40.15 -2.07 -4.12
C TRP A 8 -41.34 -2.23 -3.19
N GLY A 9 -42.14 -1.16 -2.96
CA GLY A 9 -43.16 -1.10 -1.94
C GLY A 9 -44.47 -1.90 -2.19
N GLY A 10 -44.60 -2.60 -3.31
CA GLY A 10 -45.87 -3.21 -3.74
C GLY A 10 -46.50 -4.27 -2.80
N ARG A 11 -45.74 -4.82 -1.85
CA ARG A 11 -46.22 -5.79 -0.85
C ARG A 11 -46.50 -5.17 0.52
N PHE A 12 -46.05 -3.94 0.79
CA PHE A 12 -46.08 -3.33 2.11
C PHE A 12 -47.25 -2.35 2.23
N GLU A 13 -47.99 -2.44 3.34
CA GLU A 13 -49.13 -1.56 3.66
C GLU A 13 -48.74 -0.36 4.54
N GLY A 14 -47.55 -0.40 5.16
CA GLY A 14 -47.03 0.64 6.06
C GLY A 14 -45.88 1.45 5.51
N THR A 15 -45.63 2.60 6.11
CA THR A 15 -44.43 3.43 5.86
C THR A 15 -43.31 3.02 6.82
N VAL A 16 -42.06 3.06 6.35
CA VAL A 16 -40.88 2.87 7.20
C VAL A 16 -40.64 4.14 8.01
N GLU A 17 -40.27 4.00 9.27
CA GLU A 17 -39.92 5.13 10.14
C GLU A 17 -38.63 5.82 9.61
N GLU A 18 -38.60 7.13 9.66
CA GLU A 18 -37.48 7.92 9.11
C GLU A 18 -36.12 7.51 9.70
N TRP A 19 -36.04 7.24 11.01
CA TRP A 19 -34.80 6.81 11.65
C TRP A 19 -34.33 5.40 11.20
N VAL A 20 -35.25 4.53 10.79
CA VAL A 20 -34.94 3.20 10.21
C VAL A 20 -34.39 3.36 8.79
N GLU A 21 -34.96 4.29 8.02
CA GLU A 21 -34.43 4.64 6.70
C GLU A 21 -33.01 5.20 6.79
N GLN A 22 -32.77 6.12 7.72
CA GLN A 22 -31.45 6.67 7.98
C GLN A 22 -30.44 5.61 8.44
N PHE A 23 -30.85 4.67 9.30
CA PHE A 23 -30.00 3.57 9.76
C PHE A 23 -29.61 2.61 8.61
N GLY A 24 -30.53 2.37 7.68
CA GLY A 24 -30.32 1.46 6.55
C GLY A 24 -29.64 2.09 5.34
N ALA A 25 -29.55 3.42 5.26
CA ALA A 25 -29.01 4.14 4.11
C ALA A 25 -27.48 4.05 4.04
N SER A 26 -26.96 3.94 2.82
CA SER A 26 -25.52 3.88 2.52
C SER A 26 -25.03 5.06 1.71
N ILE A 27 -25.91 5.95 1.23
CA ILE A 27 -25.55 7.07 0.35
C ILE A 27 -24.45 7.99 0.91
N SER A 28 -24.34 8.08 2.25
CA SER A 28 -23.31 8.88 2.92
C SER A 28 -21.87 8.46 2.57
N PHE A 29 -21.66 7.21 2.17
CA PHE A 29 -20.34 6.67 1.80
C PHE A 29 -20.33 6.02 0.41
N ASP A 30 -21.41 5.40 -0.06
CA ASP A 30 -21.42 4.69 -1.35
C ASP A 30 -21.55 5.63 -2.56
N HIS A 31 -21.79 6.93 -2.36
CA HIS A 31 -21.71 7.93 -3.42
C HIS A 31 -20.37 7.91 -4.17
N GLN A 32 -19.31 7.39 -3.56
CA GLN A 32 -18.01 7.15 -4.20
C GLN A 32 -18.10 6.16 -5.38
N LEU A 33 -19.14 5.33 -5.43
CA LEU A 33 -19.40 4.38 -6.51
C LEU A 33 -20.17 5.00 -7.70
N ALA A 34 -20.60 6.26 -7.62
CA ALA A 34 -21.44 6.92 -8.62
C ALA A 34 -20.92 6.78 -10.07
N LYS A 35 -19.63 7.01 -10.29
CA LYS A 35 -18.97 6.85 -11.60
C LYS A 35 -19.08 5.41 -12.10
N PHE A 36 -18.86 4.45 -11.24
CA PHE A 36 -18.81 3.01 -11.57
C PHE A 36 -20.22 2.46 -11.83
N ASP A 37 -21.23 2.93 -11.08
CA ASP A 37 -22.63 2.59 -11.34
C ASP A 37 -23.10 3.09 -12.72
N LEU A 38 -22.70 4.31 -13.11
CA LEU A 38 -22.98 4.83 -14.45
C LEU A 38 -22.26 4.03 -15.53
N MET A 39 -21.00 3.64 -15.32
CA MET A 39 -20.24 2.81 -16.25
C MET A 39 -20.89 1.42 -16.41
N GLY A 40 -21.22 0.76 -15.28
CA GLY A 40 -21.92 -0.53 -15.29
C GLY A 40 -23.28 -0.45 -16.00
N SER A 41 -24.04 0.60 -15.75
CA SER A 41 -25.33 0.86 -16.39
C SER A 41 -25.22 1.12 -17.89
N LEU A 42 -24.20 1.87 -18.34
CA LEU A 42 -23.92 2.09 -19.76
C LEU A 42 -23.61 0.78 -20.50
N ALA A 43 -22.74 -0.06 -19.93
CA ALA A 43 -22.42 -1.35 -20.50
C ALA A 43 -23.65 -2.29 -20.54
N HIS A 44 -24.43 -2.29 -19.47
CA HIS A 44 -25.64 -3.10 -19.37
C HIS A 44 -26.68 -2.72 -20.42
N VAL A 45 -27.04 -1.44 -20.56
CA VAL A 45 -28.04 -1.01 -21.53
C VAL A 45 -27.58 -1.22 -22.97
N GLN A 46 -26.27 -1.05 -23.23
CA GLN A 46 -25.71 -1.34 -24.56
C GLN A 46 -25.87 -2.83 -24.92
N MET A 47 -25.61 -3.72 -23.97
CA MET A 47 -25.81 -5.15 -24.10
C MET A 47 -27.29 -5.48 -24.33
N LEU A 48 -28.21 -4.87 -23.55
CA LEU A 48 -29.66 -5.08 -23.73
C LEU A 48 -30.16 -4.71 -25.14
N GLY A 49 -29.63 -3.60 -25.69
CA GLY A 49 -29.94 -3.20 -27.07
C GLY A 49 -29.37 -4.17 -28.11
N GLN A 50 -28.11 -4.59 -27.95
CA GLN A 50 -27.45 -5.48 -28.91
C GLN A 50 -28.03 -6.91 -28.90
N THR A 51 -28.53 -7.37 -27.76
CA THR A 51 -29.19 -8.69 -27.66
C THR A 51 -30.68 -8.64 -28.03
N GLY A 52 -31.23 -7.47 -28.36
CA GLY A 52 -32.63 -7.30 -28.77
C GLY A 52 -33.64 -7.41 -27.61
N ILE A 53 -33.17 -7.32 -26.35
CA ILE A 53 -34.03 -7.27 -25.16
C ILE A 53 -34.72 -5.91 -25.10
N LEU A 54 -34.01 -4.83 -25.46
CA LEU A 54 -34.57 -3.51 -25.75
C LEU A 54 -34.45 -3.20 -27.23
N SER A 55 -35.30 -2.31 -27.77
CA SER A 55 -35.04 -1.77 -29.08
C SER A 55 -33.78 -0.91 -29.06
N LEU A 56 -33.11 -0.77 -30.22
CA LEU A 56 -31.92 0.09 -30.32
C LEU A 56 -32.23 1.54 -29.96
N GLU A 57 -33.39 2.05 -30.35
CA GLU A 57 -33.83 3.41 -30.02
C GLU A 57 -34.00 3.62 -28.51
N GLU A 58 -34.62 2.68 -27.81
CA GLU A 58 -34.76 2.71 -26.35
C GLU A 58 -33.40 2.67 -25.65
N ALA A 59 -32.52 1.80 -26.12
CA ALA A 59 -31.16 1.67 -25.57
C ALA A 59 -30.34 2.96 -25.78
N GLU A 60 -30.42 3.59 -26.94
CA GLU A 60 -29.77 4.87 -27.23
C GLU A 60 -30.29 5.98 -26.32
N GLN A 61 -31.60 6.12 -26.13
CA GLN A 61 -32.19 7.14 -25.28
C GLN A 61 -31.74 6.97 -23.81
N ILE A 62 -31.68 5.73 -23.30
CA ILE A 62 -31.19 5.47 -21.95
C ILE A 62 -29.68 5.78 -21.87
N GLN A 63 -28.87 5.38 -22.86
CA GLN A 63 -27.45 5.71 -22.90
C GLN A 63 -27.20 7.21 -22.88
N ASP A 64 -27.97 7.99 -23.63
CA ASP A 64 -27.83 9.45 -23.68
C ASP A 64 -28.18 10.09 -22.33
N GLY A 65 -29.20 9.58 -21.64
CA GLY A 65 -29.52 9.96 -20.26
C GLY A 65 -28.39 9.67 -19.28
N LEU A 66 -27.81 8.45 -19.34
CA LEU A 66 -26.68 8.06 -18.51
C LEU A 66 -25.41 8.88 -18.79
N LYS A 67 -25.10 9.16 -20.06
CA LYS A 67 -23.98 10.03 -20.44
C LYS A 67 -24.19 11.47 -19.97
N ALA A 68 -25.43 11.94 -19.93
CA ALA A 68 -25.73 13.26 -19.36
C ALA A 68 -25.49 13.25 -17.84
N LEU A 69 -25.91 12.22 -17.11
CA LEU A 69 -25.63 12.08 -15.69
C LEU A 69 -24.11 12.00 -15.40
N LEU A 70 -23.36 11.30 -16.25
CA LEU A 70 -21.90 11.23 -16.07
C LEU A 70 -21.24 12.61 -16.22
N ARG A 71 -21.67 13.42 -17.19
CA ARG A 71 -21.19 14.81 -17.33
C ARG A 71 -21.56 15.66 -16.11
N ASP A 72 -22.79 15.53 -15.60
CA ASP A 72 -23.25 16.27 -14.42
C ASP A 72 -22.47 15.84 -13.16
N LEU A 73 -22.13 14.55 -13.05
CA LEU A 73 -21.27 14.02 -11.97
C LEU A 73 -19.86 14.64 -12.04
N GLU A 74 -19.25 14.64 -13.21
CA GLU A 74 -17.92 15.23 -13.44
C GLU A 74 -17.89 16.75 -13.19
N ALA A 75 -19.02 17.44 -13.45
CA ALA A 75 -19.19 18.85 -13.15
C ALA A 75 -19.49 19.13 -11.65
N GLY A 76 -19.74 18.10 -10.84
CA GLY A 76 -20.12 18.25 -9.43
C GLY A 76 -21.54 18.80 -9.23
N GLU A 77 -22.41 18.61 -10.22
CA GLU A 77 -23.80 19.17 -10.24
C GLU A 77 -24.85 18.18 -9.70
N LEU A 78 -24.46 16.90 -9.45
CA LEU A 78 -25.40 15.92 -8.90
C LEU A 78 -25.57 16.08 -7.40
N HIS A 79 -26.81 15.98 -6.96
CA HIS A 79 -27.20 15.95 -5.55
C HIS A 79 -27.88 14.64 -5.23
N PHE A 80 -27.46 13.99 -4.15
CA PHE A 80 -28.00 12.72 -3.69
C PHE A 80 -28.88 12.92 -2.47
N ASP A 81 -30.03 12.24 -2.47
CA ASP A 81 -31.00 12.31 -1.37
C ASP A 81 -30.92 11.01 -0.53
N ILE A 82 -30.83 11.15 0.79
CA ILE A 82 -30.82 10.04 1.74
C ILE A 82 -32.14 9.22 1.71
N ALA A 83 -33.25 9.87 1.30
CA ALA A 83 -34.52 9.17 1.10
C ALA A 83 -34.47 8.09 0.02
N ASN A 84 -33.49 8.17 -0.88
CA ASN A 84 -33.22 7.18 -1.92
C ASN A 84 -32.26 6.07 -1.47
N GLU A 85 -31.95 5.95 -0.19
CA GLU A 85 -31.20 4.88 0.47
C GLU A 85 -29.73 4.76 0.01
N ASP A 86 -29.47 4.46 -1.27
CA ASP A 86 -28.14 4.18 -1.84
C ASP A 86 -27.89 4.95 -3.14
N ILE A 87 -26.66 4.90 -3.62
CA ILE A 87 -26.27 5.56 -4.88
C ILE A 87 -27.05 5.04 -6.09
N HIS A 88 -27.35 3.75 -6.12
CA HIS A 88 -28.02 3.11 -7.24
C HIS A 88 -29.46 3.61 -7.38
N MET A 89 -30.20 3.73 -6.27
CA MET A 89 -31.55 4.31 -6.26
C MET A 89 -31.50 5.80 -6.64
N ASN A 90 -30.51 6.54 -6.14
CA ASN A 90 -30.32 7.94 -6.52
C ASN A 90 -30.09 8.07 -8.04
N MET A 91 -29.25 7.23 -8.64
CA MET A 91 -29.02 7.25 -10.09
C MET A 91 -30.26 6.87 -10.90
N GLU A 92 -31.06 5.91 -10.42
CA GLU A 92 -32.32 5.52 -11.08
C GLU A 92 -33.36 6.66 -11.05
N VAL A 93 -33.49 7.36 -9.93
CA VAL A 93 -34.36 8.55 -9.79
C VAL A 93 -33.88 9.67 -10.71
N LEU A 94 -32.60 10.03 -10.67
CA LEU A 94 -32.01 11.08 -11.51
C LEU A 94 -32.14 10.76 -13.00
N LEU A 95 -31.98 9.49 -13.41
CA LEU A 95 -32.21 9.08 -14.78
C LEU A 95 -33.70 9.22 -15.18
N THR A 96 -34.60 8.86 -14.26
CA THR A 96 -36.06 8.99 -14.48
C THR A 96 -36.47 10.47 -14.64
N GLU A 97 -35.84 11.37 -13.89
CA GLU A 97 -36.05 12.82 -14.06
C GLU A 97 -35.61 13.33 -15.44
N LYS A 98 -34.52 12.75 -16.01
CA LYS A 98 -33.99 13.15 -17.32
C LYS A 98 -34.77 12.60 -18.52
N ILE A 99 -35.15 11.31 -18.47
CA ILE A 99 -35.71 10.61 -19.64
C ILE A 99 -37.10 10.02 -19.41
N GLY A 100 -37.70 10.27 -18.23
CA GLY A 100 -39.03 9.79 -17.91
C GLY A 100 -39.12 8.27 -17.64
N PRO A 101 -40.31 7.67 -17.79
CA PRO A 101 -40.56 6.26 -17.43
C PRO A 101 -39.71 5.22 -18.17
N LEU A 102 -39.08 5.61 -19.28
CA LEU A 102 -38.19 4.73 -20.05
C LEU A 102 -36.99 4.27 -19.19
N ALA A 103 -36.55 5.11 -18.25
CA ALA A 103 -35.47 4.79 -17.30
C ALA A 103 -35.66 3.46 -16.59
N GLY A 104 -36.89 3.08 -16.24
CA GLY A 104 -37.19 1.83 -15.57
C GLY A 104 -36.83 0.57 -16.36
N LYS A 105 -36.70 0.67 -17.69
CA LYS A 105 -36.26 -0.46 -18.52
C LYS A 105 -34.78 -0.82 -18.35
N LEU A 106 -33.94 0.11 -17.83
CA LEU A 106 -32.55 -0.14 -17.54
C LEU A 106 -32.37 -1.30 -16.53
N HIS A 107 -33.30 -1.50 -15.62
CA HIS A 107 -33.21 -2.57 -14.60
C HIS A 107 -33.55 -3.98 -15.15
N THR A 108 -33.94 -4.11 -16.42
CA THR A 108 -34.25 -5.41 -17.05
C THR A 108 -33.07 -6.35 -16.97
N ALA A 109 -33.31 -7.59 -16.52
CA ALA A 109 -32.31 -8.66 -16.38
C ALA A 109 -31.16 -8.36 -15.39
N ARG A 110 -31.30 -7.36 -14.51
CA ARG A 110 -30.33 -6.97 -13.51
C ARG A 110 -30.94 -7.01 -12.10
N SER A 111 -30.10 -7.22 -11.10
CA SER A 111 -30.43 -7.05 -9.69
C SER A 111 -29.53 -5.99 -9.04
N ARG A 112 -29.94 -5.45 -7.92
CA ARG A 112 -29.07 -4.64 -7.06
C ARG A 112 -27.81 -5.41 -6.66
N ASN A 113 -27.90 -6.74 -6.49
CA ASN A 113 -26.79 -7.58 -6.03
C ASN A 113 -25.63 -7.62 -7.02
N ASP A 114 -25.88 -7.89 -8.31
CA ASP A 114 -24.82 -7.90 -9.32
C ASP A 114 -24.37 -6.49 -9.72
N GLN A 115 -25.26 -5.49 -9.61
CA GLN A 115 -24.94 -4.08 -9.81
C GLN A 115 -23.90 -3.61 -8.78
N VAL A 116 -24.18 -3.73 -7.50
CA VAL A 116 -23.26 -3.36 -6.41
C VAL A 116 -21.93 -4.10 -6.52
N ALA A 117 -21.96 -5.41 -6.75
CA ALA A 117 -20.74 -6.20 -6.90
C ALA A 117 -19.88 -5.71 -8.07
N THR A 118 -20.49 -5.35 -9.19
CA THR A 118 -19.79 -4.80 -10.37
C THR A 118 -19.11 -3.47 -10.03
N ASP A 119 -19.82 -2.58 -9.36
CA ASP A 119 -19.28 -1.27 -8.99
C ASP A 119 -18.09 -1.38 -8.04
N MET A 120 -18.17 -2.29 -7.07
CA MET A 120 -17.08 -2.57 -6.14
C MET A 120 -15.83 -3.12 -6.86
N HIS A 121 -16.01 -4.01 -7.82
CA HIS A 121 -14.92 -4.52 -8.66
C HIS A 121 -14.29 -3.41 -9.51
N LEU A 122 -15.11 -2.60 -10.19
CA LEU A 122 -14.62 -1.48 -11.01
C LEU A 122 -13.86 -0.45 -10.17
N TYR A 123 -14.43 -0.07 -9.02
CA TYR A 123 -13.79 0.85 -8.08
C TYR A 123 -12.43 0.30 -7.64
N LEU A 124 -12.39 -0.91 -7.09
CA LEU A 124 -11.15 -1.44 -6.55
C LEU A 124 -10.11 -1.70 -7.65
N LYS A 125 -10.52 -2.10 -8.85
CA LYS A 125 -9.63 -2.23 -10.02
C LYS A 125 -8.93 -0.91 -10.35
N GLU A 126 -9.66 0.22 -10.36
CA GLU A 126 -9.08 1.54 -10.59
C GLU A 126 -8.13 1.93 -9.43
N GLN A 127 -8.53 1.70 -8.18
CA GLN A 127 -7.71 2.05 -7.02
C GLN A 127 -6.42 1.21 -6.91
N LEU A 128 -6.47 -0.06 -7.29
CA LEU A 128 -5.28 -0.91 -7.38
C LEU A 128 -4.27 -0.38 -8.41
N GLY A 129 -4.75 0.17 -9.53
CA GLY A 129 -3.90 0.89 -10.48
C GLY A 129 -3.17 2.06 -9.81
N HIS A 130 -3.90 2.92 -9.10
CA HIS A 130 -3.32 4.06 -8.37
C HIS A 130 -2.30 3.62 -7.30
N VAL A 131 -2.59 2.54 -6.56
CA VAL A 131 -1.66 1.99 -5.55
C VAL A 131 -0.35 1.53 -6.22
N LEU A 132 -0.45 0.81 -7.35
CA LEU A 132 0.72 0.34 -8.09
C LEU A 132 1.57 1.50 -8.62
N ASP A 133 0.94 2.55 -9.15
CA ASP A 133 1.64 3.75 -9.62
C ASP A 133 2.38 4.47 -8.48
N LYS A 134 1.74 4.61 -7.31
CA LYS A 134 2.38 5.24 -6.15
C LYS A 134 3.50 4.39 -5.55
N LEU A 135 3.38 3.06 -5.55
CA LEU A 135 4.46 2.15 -5.16
C LEU A 135 5.65 2.23 -6.14
N ALA A 136 5.39 2.34 -7.44
CA ALA A 136 6.43 2.55 -8.43
C ALA A 136 7.16 3.88 -8.20
N ASN A 137 6.43 4.95 -7.90
CA ASN A 137 7.02 6.24 -7.55
C ASN A 137 7.87 6.16 -6.26
N LEU A 138 7.37 5.55 -5.19
CA LEU A 138 8.11 5.36 -3.93
C LEU A 138 9.41 4.56 -4.17
N ASN A 139 9.32 3.49 -4.95
CA ASN A 139 10.49 2.68 -5.33
C ASN A 139 11.50 3.49 -6.15
N SER A 140 11.06 4.34 -7.07
CA SER A 140 11.95 5.24 -7.81
C SER A 140 12.67 6.22 -6.88
N VAL A 141 11.96 6.83 -5.94
CA VAL A 141 12.54 7.73 -4.94
C VAL A 141 13.60 7.02 -4.09
N LEU A 142 13.34 5.78 -3.67
CA LEU A 142 14.29 4.97 -2.91
C LEU A 142 15.56 4.66 -3.72
N LEU A 143 15.42 4.30 -5.00
CA LEU A 143 16.55 4.03 -5.85
C LEU A 143 17.42 5.28 -6.10
N ASP A 144 16.79 6.42 -6.33
CA ASP A 144 17.49 7.70 -6.52
C ASP A 144 18.23 8.12 -5.25
N LEU A 145 17.65 7.87 -4.09
CA LEU A 145 18.28 8.13 -2.80
C LEU A 145 19.43 7.15 -2.53
N ALA A 146 19.23 5.86 -2.78
CA ALA A 146 20.24 4.84 -2.62
C ALA A 146 21.47 5.11 -3.52
N GLU A 147 21.25 5.49 -4.78
CA GLU A 147 22.34 5.81 -5.71
C GLU A 147 23.24 6.96 -5.21
N LYS A 148 22.65 7.98 -4.56
CA LYS A 148 23.39 9.12 -3.99
C LYS A 148 24.19 8.77 -2.74
N HIS A 149 23.87 7.63 -2.11
CA HIS A 149 24.36 7.27 -0.79
C HIS A 149 25.03 5.89 -0.72
N VAL A 150 25.50 5.37 -1.86
CA VAL A 150 26.23 4.08 -1.91
C VAL A 150 27.43 4.05 -0.97
N GLU A 151 28.20 5.13 -0.92
CA GLU A 151 29.41 5.26 -0.11
C GLU A 151 29.17 5.97 1.24
N THR A 152 27.90 6.24 1.58
CA THR A 152 27.55 6.78 2.90
C THR A 152 27.49 5.65 3.90
N ILE A 153 28.37 5.66 4.89
CA ILE A 153 28.51 4.61 5.90
C ILE A 153 27.74 4.98 7.15
N MET A 154 27.04 4.02 7.73
CA MET A 154 26.32 4.14 8.98
C MET A 154 26.48 2.87 9.82
N PRO A 155 26.22 2.92 11.15
CA PRO A 155 26.14 1.70 11.94
C PRO A 155 24.94 0.85 11.47
N GLY A 156 25.17 -0.44 11.27
CA GLY A 156 24.10 -1.43 11.22
C GLY A 156 23.73 -1.85 12.63
N TYR A 157 22.44 -2.14 12.87
CA TYR A 157 21.90 -2.45 14.17
C TYR A 157 21.33 -3.86 14.25
N THR A 158 21.62 -4.54 15.37
CA THR A 158 20.85 -5.70 15.85
C THR A 158 20.55 -5.44 17.33
N HIS A 159 19.34 -5.75 17.79
CA HIS A 159 18.91 -5.49 19.17
C HIS A 159 19.07 -4.02 19.62
N LEU A 160 19.00 -3.06 18.67
CA LEU A 160 19.30 -1.65 18.85
C LEU A 160 20.73 -1.37 19.37
N GLN A 161 21.65 -2.33 19.19
CA GLN A 161 23.07 -2.18 19.46
C GLN A 161 23.83 -2.05 18.15
N HIS A 162 24.93 -1.30 18.13
CA HIS A 162 25.84 -1.28 16.99
C HIS A 162 26.34 -2.70 16.69
N ALA A 163 26.18 -3.13 15.44
CA ALA A 163 26.63 -4.44 15.00
C ALA A 163 27.84 -4.30 14.07
N GLN A 164 27.59 -4.01 12.82
CA GLN A 164 28.63 -3.84 11.79
C GLN A 164 28.34 -2.58 10.96
N PRO A 165 29.36 -1.86 10.46
CA PRO A 165 29.13 -0.75 9.57
C PRO A 165 28.53 -1.24 8.24
N ILE A 166 27.57 -0.48 7.70
CA ILE A 166 26.89 -0.77 6.45
C ILE A 166 26.81 0.49 5.56
N SER A 167 26.59 0.29 4.28
CA SER A 167 26.18 1.36 3.38
C SER A 167 24.73 1.80 3.70
N PHE A 168 24.49 3.09 3.77
CA PHE A 168 23.10 3.60 3.91
C PHE A 168 22.23 3.20 2.72
N ALA A 169 22.79 3.14 1.51
CA ALA A 169 22.10 2.63 0.34
C ALA A 169 21.69 1.16 0.51
N HIS A 170 22.53 0.32 1.13
CA HIS A 170 22.19 -1.06 1.42
C HIS A 170 20.93 -1.14 2.32
N HIS A 171 20.85 -0.28 3.32
CA HIS A 171 19.67 -0.18 4.20
C HIS A 171 18.41 0.22 3.42
N LEU A 172 18.52 1.25 2.55
CA LEU A 172 17.41 1.70 1.70
C LEU A 172 16.95 0.61 0.72
N MET A 173 17.88 -0.16 0.15
CA MET A 173 17.54 -1.27 -0.75
C MET A 173 16.79 -2.40 -0.05
N ALA A 174 16.94 -2.57 1.27
CA ALA A 174 16.10 -3.51 2.03
C ALA A 174 14.62 -3.09 2.01
N TYR A 175 14.32 -1.79 2.18
CA TYR A 175 12.96 -1.26 2.05
C TYR A 175 12.45 -1.29 0.62
N TYR A 176 13.30 -0.98 -0.37
CA TYR A 176 12.94 -1.17 -1.78
C TYR A 176 12.44 -2.59 -2.03
N ASN A 177 13.14 -3.61 -1.55
CA ASN A 177 12.74 -5.01 -1.72
C ASN A 177 11.42 -5.34 -1.00
N MET A 178 11.11 -4.71 0.13
CA MET A 178 9.83 -4.87 0.81
C MET A 178 8.68 -4.31 -0.04
N PHE A 179 8.81 -3.07 -0.53
CA PHE A 179 7.79 -2.42 -1.36
C PHE A 179 7.66 -3.06 -2.75
N GLN A 180 8.72 -3.65 -3.28
CA GLN A 180 8.66 -4.44 -4.51
C GLN A 180 7.76 -5.69 -4.32
N ARG A 181 7.91 -6.40 -3.21
CA ARG A 181 7.02 -7.52 -2.87
C ARG A 181 5.58 -7.07 -2.61
N ASP A 182 5.38 -5.84 -2.09
CA ASP A 182 4.03 -5.28 -1.94
C ASP A 182 3.42 -4.98 -3.32
N SER A 183 4.19 -4.42 -4.26
CA SER A 183 3.74 -4.23 -5.64
C SER A 183 3.30 -5.55 -6.29
N GLU A 184 4.03 -6.63 -6.08
CA GLU A 184 3.67 -7.96 -6.60
C GLU A 184 2.35 -8.49 -6.01
N ARG A 185 2.12 -8.26 -4.69
CA ARG A 185 0.86 -8.63 -4.03
C ARG A 185 -0.34 -7.86 -4.62
N PHE A 186 -0.22 -6.54 -4.79
CA PHE A 186 -1.29 -5.74 -5.37
C PHE A 186 -1.52 -6.05 -6.85
N ALA A 187 -0.48 -6.35 -7.63
CA ALA A 187 -0.62 -6.81 -9.00
C ALA A 187 -1.34 -8.18 -9.10
N PHE A 188 -1.12 -9.06 -8.13
CA PHE A 188 -1.85 -10.32 -8.04
C PHE A 188 -3.32 -10.10 -7.65
N ASN A 189 -3.58 -9.26 -6.66
CA ASN A 189 -4.94 -8.88 -6.27
C ASN A 189 -5.73 -8.26 -7.43
N LEU A 190 -5.07 -7.42 -8.26
CA LEU A 190 -5.69 -6.85 -9.45
C LEU A 190 -6.25 -7.92 -10.40
N LYS A 191 -5.56 -9.06 -10.56
CA LYS A 191 -6.05 -10.17 -11.39
C LYS A 191 -7.32 -10.83 -10.82
N HIS A 192 -7.45 -10.93 -9.51
CA HIS A 192 -8.64 -11.47 -8.84
C HIS A 192 -9.79 -10.47 -8.86
N THR A 193 -9.48 -9.17 -8.83
CA THR A 193 -10.47 -8.09 -8.96
C THR A 193 -11.02 -7.97 -10.38
N ASP A 194 -10.29 -8.46 -11.40
CA ASP A 194 -10.58 -8.28 -12.82
C ASP A 194 -11.59 -9.32 -13.36
N LEU A 195 -12.67 -9.55 -12.61
CA LEU A 195 -13.79 -10.44 -12.95
C LEU A 195 -15.10 -9.66 -12.92
N SER A 196 -15.97 -9.87 -13.95
CA SER A 196 -17.25 -9.18 -14.05
C SER A 196 -18.38 -9.96 -13.35
N PRO A 197 -19.02 -9.40 -12.31
CA PRO A 197 -20.22 -9.99 -11.72
C PRO A 197 -21.50 -9.74 -12.54
N LEU A 198 -21.50 -8.73 -13.42
CA LEU A 198 -22.69 -8.25 -14.12
C LEU A 198 -23.36 -9.36 -14.92
N GLY A 199 -24.69 -9.46 -14.81
CA GLY A 199 -25.50 -10.52 -15.39
C GLY A 199 -25.67 -11.76 -14.51
N ALA A 200 -25.10 -11.76 -13.29
CA ALA A 200 -25.42 -12.77 -12.28
C ALA A 200 -26.83 -12.58 -11.69
N ALA A 201 -27.42 -11.42 -11.89
CA ALA A 201 -28.69 -10.99 -11.31
C ALA A 201 -28.69 -11.12 -9.78
N ALA A 202 -29.78 -11.61 -9.17
CA ALA A 202 -29.82 -11.72 -7.70
C ALA A 202 -28.84 -12.79 -7.17
N LEU A 203 -28.75 -13.95 -7.85
CA LEU A 203 -27.89 -15.08 -7.47
C LEU A 203 -27.91 -16.25 -8.48
N ALA A 204 -28.96 -16.36 -9.28
CA ALA A 204 -29.25 -17.54 -10.11
C ALA A 204 -29.10 -17.28 -11.61
N GLY A 205 -28.60 -16.12 -11.99
CA GLY A 205 -28.65 -15.66 -13.38
C GLY A 205 -30.04 -15.16 -13.76
N THR A 206 -30.32 -15.10 -15.06
CA THR A 206 -31.56 -14.56 -15.60
C THR A 206 -32.10 -15.44 -16.73
N THR A 207 -33.42 -15.36 -16.98
CA THR A 207 -34.08 -16.03 -18.11
C THR A 207 -33.98 -15.25 -19.43
N PHE A 208 -33.50 -14.01 -19.38
CA PHE A 208 -33.27 -13.19 -20.56
C PHE A 208 -31.99 -13.64 -21.29
N PRO A 209 -31.97 -13.55 -22.64
CA PRO A 209 -30.80 -13.93 -23.44
C PRO A 209 -29.72 -12.86 -23.43
N ILE A 210 -29.21 -12.55 -22.24
CA ILE A 210 -28.12 -11.56 -22.05
C ILE A 210 -26.77 -12.10 -22.54
N ASP A 211 -25.88 -11.20 -22.94
CA ASP A 211 -24.48 -11.52 -23.26
C ASP A 211 -23.54 -10.96 -22.16
N ARG A 212 -23.14 -11.83 -21.23
CA ARG A 212 -22.24 -11.47 -20.12
C ARG A 212 -20.83 -11.19 -20.60
N GLN A 213 -20.37 -11.84 -21.68
CA GLN A 213 -19.04 -11.58 -22.25
C GLN A 213 -19.00 -10.17 -22.82
N LEU A 214 -20.01 -9.78 -23.59
CA LEU A 214 -20.11 -8.42 -24.13
C LEU A 214 -20.08 -7.36 -23.02
N SER A 215 -20.86 -7.55 -21.94
CA SER A 215 -20.86 -6.62 -20.81
C SER A 215 -19.48 -6.55 -20.13
N SER A 216 -18.81 -7.69 -19.97
CA SER A 216 -17.47 -7.79 -19.41
C SER A 216 -16.44 -7.04 -20.26
N ASP A 217 -16.47 -7.24 -21.58
CA ASP A 217 -15.57 -6.60 -22.54
C ASP A 217 -15.76 -5.06 -22.55
N LEU A 218 -17.02 -4.60 -22.52
CA LEU A 218 -17.37 -3.17 -22.47
C LEU A 218 -16.86 -2.47 -21.21
N LEU A 219 -16.77 -3.21 -20.09
CA LEU A 219 -16.25 -2.72 -18.82
C LEU A 219 -14.73 -2.93 -18.66
N GLY A 220 -14.10 -3.59 -19.65
CA GLY A 220 -12.67 -3.87 -19.63
C GLY A 220 -12.26 -4.91 -18.58
N PHE A 221 -13.17 -5.80 -18.17
CA PHE A 221 -12.82 -6.95 -17.34
C PHE A 221 -12.21 -8.06 -18.18
N GLN A 222 -11.37 -8.88 -17.57
CA GLN A 222 -10.76 -10.03 -18.22
C GLN A 222 -11.80 -11.08 -18.67
N GLN A 223 -12.80 -11.34 -17.82
CA GLN A 223 -13.88 -12.30 -18.10
C GLN A 223 -15.01 -12.15 -17.06
N PRO A 224 -16.22 -12.65 -17.36
CA PRO A 224 -17.28 -12.75 -16.35
C PRO A 224 -17.01 -13.88 -15.35
N TYR A 225 -17.57 -13.77 -14.13
CA TYR A 225 -17.64 -14.87 -13.17
C TYR A 225 -18.37 -16.08 -13.79
N THR A 226 -17.85 -17.27 -13.54
CA THR A 226 -18.41 -18.54 -14.08
C THR A 226 -19.59 -19.08 -13.27
N ASN A 227 -19.79 -18.58 -12.03
CA ASN A 227 -20.91 -18.95 -11.17
C ASN A 227 -21.61 -17.68 -10.67
N SER A 228 -22.92 -17.56 -10.91
CA SER A 228 -23.70 -16.37 -10.56
C SER A 228 -23.89 -16.19 -9.05
N LEU A 229 -23.95 -17.29 -8.29
CA LEU A 229 -24.07 -17.23 -6.85
C LEU A 229 -22.78 -16.76 -6.19
N ASP A 230 -21.64 -17.21 -6.68
CA ASP A 230 -20.32 -16.75 -6.30
C ASP A 230 -20.12 -15.25 -6.62
N ALA A 231 -20.47 -14.85 -7.84
CA ALA A 231 -20.31 -13.48 -8.32
C ALA A 231 -20.94 -12.39 -7.44
N VAL A 232 -22.04 -12.68 -6.77
CA VAL A 232 -22.74 -11.73 -5.86
C VAL A 232 -22.35 -11.90 -4.40
N SER A 233 -21.68 -13.02 -4.05
CA SER A 233 -21.27 -13.36 -2.69
C SER A 233 -19.82 -12.99 -2.39
N ASP A 234 -18.96 -13.03 -3.42
CA ASP A 234 -17.52 -12.88 -3.30
C ASP A 234 -17.12 -11.50 -2.76
N ARG A 235 -16.24 -11.52 -1.77
CA ARG A 235 -15.52 -10.35 -1.22
C ARG A 235 -14.04 -10.66 -1.01
N ASP A 236 -13.55 -11.77 -1.55
CA ASP A 236 -12.14 -12.17 -1.41
C ASP A 236 -11.23 -11.08 -1.99
N PHE A 237 -11.62 -10.47 -3.12
CA PHE A 237 -10.86 -9.38 -3.74
C PHE A 237 -10.68 -8.17 -2.82
N ILE A 238 -11.65 -7.85 -1.95
CA ILE A 238 -11.56 -6.79 -0.93
C ILE A 238 -10.71 -7.27 0.25
N LEU A 239 -10.90 -8.51 0.72
CA LEU A 239 -10.11 -9.11 1.80
C LEU A 239 -8.62 -9.20 1.42
N GLU A 240 -8.31 -9.59 0.19
CA GLU A 240 -6.95 -9.58 -0.34
C GLU A 240 -6.36 -8.17 -0.36
N PHE A 241 -7.15 -7.18 -0.81
CA PHE A 241 -6.73 -5.78 -0.79
C PHE A 241 -6.41 -5.31 0.62
N LEU A 242 -7.31 -5.51 1.58
CA LEU A 242 -7.12 -5.10 2.98
C LEU A 242 -5.95 -5.84 3.64
N SER A 243 -5.73 -7.12 3.30
CA SER A 243 -4.59 -7.89 3.77
C SER A 243 -3.27 -7.35 3.22
N ASN A 244 -3.21 -7.08 1.91
CA ASN A 244 -2.04 -6.50 1.25
C ASN A 244 -1.75 -5.08 1.78
N ALA A 245 -2.79 -4.26 1.97
CA ALA A 245 -2.68 -2.94 2.59
C ALA A 245 -2.15 -3.02 4.03
N SER A 246 -2.56 -4.02 4.80
CA SER A 246 -2.06 -4.26 6.15
C SER A 246 -0.56 -4.59 6.16
N ILE A 247 -0.09 -5.41 5.21
CA ILE A 247 1.34 -5.74 5.07
C ILE A 247 2.12 -4.49 4.62
N LEU A 248 1.62 -3.73 3.65
CA LEU A 248 2.22 -2.48 3.20
C LEU A 248 2.38 -1.48 4.35
N MET A 249 1.31 -1.25 5.12
CA MET A 249 1.35 -0.33 6.26
C MET A 249 2.31 -0.81 7.35
N MET A 250 2.47 -2.11 7.56
CA MET A 250 3.49 -2.66 8.47
C MET A 250 4.90 -2.33 7.99
N HIS A 251 5.20 -2.46 6.69
CA HIS A 251 6.49 -2.07 6.13
C HIS A 251 6.74 -0.57 6.27
N MET A 252 5.73 0.26 5.95
CA MET A 252 5.81 1.71 6.12
C MET A 252 5.99 2.11 7.59
N SER A 253 5.29 1.45 8.52
CA SER A 253 5.41 1.67 9.96
C SER A 253 6.84 1.39 10.47
N ARG A 254 7.45 0.30 10.03
CA ARG A 254 8.83 -0.03 10.37
C ARG A 254 9.80 1.02 9.84
N PHE A 255 9.63 1.46 8.61
CA PHE A 255 10.48 2.49 8.03
C PHE A 255 10.30 3.84 8.75
N CYS A 256 9.07 4.21 9.05
CA CYS A 256 8.78 5.41 9.83
C CYS A 256 9.39 5.38 11.23
N GLU A 257 9.42 4.22 11.90
CA GLU A 257 10.11 4.05 13.17
C GLU A 257 11.61 4.38 13.05
N GLU A 258 12.28 3.91 12.01
CA GLU A 258 13.68 4.22 11.77
C GLU A 258 13.89 5.71 11.41
N ILE A 259 13.02 6.29 10.57
CA ILE A 259 13.05 7.73 10.25
C ILE A 259 12.93 8.57 11.55
N ILE A 260 12.02 8.21 12.45
CA ILE A 260 11.82 8.89 13.73
C ILE A 260 13.09 8.80 14.58
N ASN A 261 13.68 7.60 14.69
CA ASN A 261 14.93 7.41 15.40
C ASN A 261 16.06 8.24 14.77
N TRP A 262 16.24 8.18 13.46
CA TRP A 262 17.29 8.91 12.75
C TRP A 262 17.15 10.45 12.86
N CYS A 263 15.93 10.96 13.04
CA CYS A 263 15.66 12.38 13.26
C CYS A 263 15.90 12.82 14.71
N SER A 264 15.99 11.88 15.67
CA SER A 264 16.10 12.20 17.10
C SER A 264 17.38 12.97 17.41
N PHE A 265 17.38 13.67 18.55
CA PHE A 265 18.53 14.44 19.02
C PHE A 265 19.77 13.55 19.26
N GLU A 266 19.55 12.30 19.62
CA GLU A 266 20.61 11.31 19.89
C GLU A 266 21.27 10.82 18.60
N TYR A 267 20.47 10.52 17.55
CA TYR A 267 21.00 10.00 16.29
C TYR A 267 21.47 11.11 15.34
N GLN A 268 20.62 12.08 15.02
CA GLN A 268 20.91 13.17 14.07
C GLN A 268 21.44 12.70 12.70
N TYR A 269 21.00 11.53 12.25
CA TYR A 269 21.44 10.94 10.98
C TYR A 269 20.77 11.59 9.76
N ILE A 270 19.52 12.05 9.93
CA ILE A 270 18.76 12.76 8.92
C ILE A 270 18.03 13.96 9.51
N SER A 271 17.61 14.87 8.64
CA SER A 271 16.60 15.88 8.94
C SER A 271 15.55 15.90 7.84
N LEU A 272 14.27 15.94 8.23
CA LEU A 272 13.16 16.10 7.30
C LEU A 272 13.04 17.57 6.88
N SER A 273 12.47 17.82 5.69
CA SER A 273 12.17 19.19 5.27
C SER A 273 11.05 19.80 6.13
N ASP A 274 10.94 21.12 6.14
CA ASP A 274 9.89 21.82 6.88
C ASP A 274 8.49 21.46 6.39
N SER A 275 8.35 21.08 5.12
CA SER A 275 7.08 20.64 4.53
C SER A 275 6.53 19.35 5.12
N PHE A 276 7.36 18.54 5.78
CA PHE A 276 7.00 17.24 6.39
C PHE A 276 7.29 17.18 7.88
N SER A 277 7.39 18.33 8.54
CA SER A 277 7.69 18.44 9.95
C SER A 277 6.81 19.51 10.58
N THR A 278 6.62 19.44 11.89
CA THR A 278 5.99 20.53 12.66
C THR A 278 6.91 21.06 13.74
N GLY A 279 6.64 22.29 14.16
CA GLY A 279 7.33 22.92 15.28
C GLY A 279 6.55 22.78 16.59
N SER A 280 7.04 23.46 17.62
CA SER A 280 6.36 23.60 18.90
C SER A 280 6.00 25.06 19.14
N SER A 281 4.79 25.32 19.65
CA SER A 281 4.36 26.67 20.03
C SER A 281 5.08 27.22 21.26
N ILE A 282 5.74 26.36 22.05
CA ILE A 282 6.44 26.71 23.30
C ILE A 282 7.96 26.57 23.15
N MET A 283 8.42 25.60 22.36
CA MET A 283 9.85 25.26 22.22
C MET A 283 10.33 25.60 20.80
N PRO A 284 10.93 26.80 20.59
CA PRO A 284 11.26 27.26 19.23
C PRO A 284 12.31 26.40 18.51
N GLN A 285 13.12 25.64 19.25
CA GLN A 285 14.13 24.75 18.69
C GLN A 285 13.60 23.40 18.23
N LYS A 286 12.35 23.05 18.59
CA LYS A 286 11.78 21.69 18.37
C LYS A 286 11.25 21.53 16.96
N LYS A 287 11.64 20.44 16.31
CA LYS A 287 11.15 20.00 15.02
C LYS A 287 10.75 18.53 15.10
N ASN A 288 9.49 18.23 14.82
CA ASN A 288 8.91 16.90 15.03
C ASN A 288 8.73 16.17 13.71
N PRO A 289 8.99 14.84 13.65
CA PRO A 289 8.74 13.99 12.49
C PRO A 289 7.27 13.52 12.42
N ASP A 290 6.29 14.43 12.59
CA ASP A 290 4.88 14.08 12.78
C ASP A 290 4.30 13.22 11.64
N MET A 291 4.76 13.42 10.41
CA MET A 291 4.25 12.64 9.28
C MET A 291 4.65 11.16 9.39
N ALA A 292 5.87 10.89 9.83
CA ALA A 292 6.32 9.53 10.09
C ALA A 292 5.54 8.90 11.27
N GLU A 293 5.32 9.66 12.35
CA GLU A 293 4.53 9.22 13.49
C GLU A 293 3.08 8.91 13.09
N LEU A 294 2.49 9.76 12.25
CA LEU A 294 1.10 9.59 11.81
C LEU A 294 0.94 8.37 10.90
N ILE A 295 1.86 8.12 9.96
CA ILE A 295 1.86 6.90 9.14
C ILE A 295 1.96 5.67 10.04
N ARG A 296 2.88 5.65 10.99
CA ARG A 296 3.02 4.59 11.99
C ARG A 296 1.71 4.35 12.75
N GLY A 297 1.04 5.40 13.20
CA GLY A 297 -0.23 5.34 13.93
C GLY A 297 -1.40 4.82 13.07
N LYS A 298 -1.49 5.23 11.79
CA LYS A 298 -2.56 4.82 10.87
C LYS A 298 -2.55 3.32 10.54
N THR A 299 -1.46 2.63 10.78
CA THR A 299 -1.34 1.18 10.56
C THR A 299 -2.42 0.40 11.32
N GLY A 300 -2.70 0.76 12.58
CA GLY A 300 -3.73 0.11 13.39
C GLY A 300 -5.16 0.27 12.82
N ARG A 301 -5.43 1.40 12.16
CA ARG A 301 -6.70 1.66 11.48
C ARG A 301 -6.92 0.67 10.33
N VAL A 302 -5.92 0.47 9.47
CA VAL A 302 -6.00 -0.48 8.35
C VAL A 302 -6.15 -1.93 8.84
N TYR A 303 -5.46 -2.30 9.92
CA TYR A 303 -5.65 -3.61 10.55
C TYR A 303 -7.09 -3.80 11.07
N GLY A 304 -7.67 -2.75 11.66
CA GLY A 304 -9.07 -2.76 12.11
C GLY A 304 -10.05 -3.01 10.97
N ASN A 305 -9.84 -2.39 9.82
CA ASN A 305 -10.70 -2.56 8.63
C ASN A 305 -10.64 -4.01 8.09
N LEU A 306 -9.44 -4.61 8.02
CA LEU A 306 -9.30 -6.02 7.64
C LEU A 306 -10.03 -6.95 8.63
N LEU A 307 -9.80 -6.77 9.93
CA LEU A 307 -10.42 -7.61 10.94
C LEU A 307 -11.95 -7.44 10.96
N GLY A 308 -12.43 -6.23 10.73
CA GLY A 308 -13.86 -5.91 10.61
C GLY A 308 -14.51 -6.73 9.50
N LEU A 309 -13.99 -6.66 8.28
CA LEU A 309 -14.57 -7.38 7.14
C LEU A 309 -14.43 -8.91 7.29
N LEU A 310 -13.29 -9.43 7.78
CA LEU A 310 -13.16 -10.86 8.10
C LEU A 310 -14.23 -11.32 9.09
N THR A 311 -14.56 -10.47 10.07
CA THR A 311 -15.58 -10.77 11.07
C THR A 311 -16.99 -10.76 10.48
N VAL A 312 -17.29 -9.84 9.58
CA VAL A 312 -18.55 -9.82 8.82
C VAL A 312 -18.69 -11.10 8.00
N MET A 313 -17.69 -11.45 7.21
CA MET A 313 -17.75 -12.56 6.25
C MET A 313 -17.83 -13.95 6.89
N LYS A 314 -17.22 -14.17 8.06
CA LYS A 314 -16.99 -15.50 8.67
C LYS A 314 -18.22 -16.40 8.82
N SER A 315 -19.43 -15.84 8.83
CA SER A 315 -20.67 -16.60 9.10
C SER A 315 -21.79 -16.26 8.13
N LEU A 316 -21.53 -15.46 7.11
CA LEU A 316 -22.56 -15.10 6.14
C LEU A 316 -22.87 -16.29 5.22
N PRO A 317 -24.15 -16.62 5.00
CA PRO A 317 -24.54 -17.52 3.93
C PRO A 317 -24.26 -16.88 2.56
N LEU A 318 -24.25 -17.71 1.53
CA LEU A 318 -24.05 -17.26 0.15
C LEU A 318 -25.15 -16.27 -0.30
N ALA A 319 -24.91 -15.63 -1.43
CA ALA A 319 -25.66 -14.52 -2.00
C ALA A 319 -25.48 -13.23 -1.18
N TYR A 320 -26.45 -12.35 -1.20
CA TYR A 320 -26.37 -11.04 -0.55
C TYR A 320 -27.19 -11.02 0.76
N ASN A 321 -26.57 -10.53 1.81
CA ASN A 321 -27.20 -10.15 3.06
C ASN A 321 -26.84 -8.68 3.34
N LYS A 322 -27.70 -7.95 4.04
CA LYS A 322 -27.49 -6.51 4.33
C LYS A 322 -26.17 -6.24 5.08
N ASP A 323 -25.63 -7.24 5.78
CA ASP A 323 -24.29 -7.22 6.41
C ASP A 323 -23.17 -6.82 5.42
N LEU A 324 -23.32 -7.18 4.15
CA LEU A 324 -22.37 -6.81 3.10
C LEU A 324 -22.35 -5.30 2.77
N GLN A 325 -23.21 -4.49 3.37
CA GLN A 325 -23.09 -3.04 3.32
C GLN A 325 -21.84 -2.55 4.05
N GLU A 326 -21.38 -3.31 5.07
CA GLU A 326 -20.18 -3.03 5.87
C GLU A 326 -18.86 -3.32 5.12
N ASP A 327 -18.90 -3.82 3.88
CA ASP A 327 -17.73 -4.08 3.07
C ASP A 327 -17.08 -2.81 2.48
N LYS A 328 -17.79 -1.66 2.49
CA LYS A 328 -17.44 -0.44 1.76
C LYS A 328 -16.60 0.54 2.57
N GLU A 329 -17.10 0.97 3.74
CA GLU A 329 -16.47 2.06 4.51
C GLU A 329 -15.02 1.73 4.86
N GLY A 330 -14.74 0.51 5.37
CA GLY A 330 -13.39 0.07 5.69
C GLY A 330 -12.47 -0.03 4.47
N MET A 331 -13.01 -0.40 3.31
CA MET A 331 -12.26 -0.44 2.06
C MET A 331 -11.92 0.99 1.57
N PHE A 332 -12.91 1.89 1.49
CA PHE A 332 -12.71 3.28 1.07
C PHE A 332 -11.70 3.99 1.97
N ASP A 333 -11.87 3.86 3.29
CA ASP A 333 -10.96 4.39 4.28
C ASP A 333 -9.51 3.87 4.14
N THR A 334 -9.37 2.58 3.84
CA THR A 334 -8.05 1.97 3.61
C THR A 334 -7.41 2.48 2.32
N VAL A 335 -8.18 2.61 1.23
CA VAL A 335 -7.69 3.19 -0.03
C VAL A 335 -7.13 4.58 0.22
N ASP A 336 -7.91 5.47 0.81
CA ASP A 336 -7.48 6.85 1.10
C ASP A 336 -6.25 6.86 2.03
N THR A 337 -6.24 6.01 3.04
CA THR A 337 -5.14 5.94 4.00
C THR A 337 -3.83 5.52 3.34
N ILE A 338 -3.82 4.46 2.51
CA ILE A 338 -2.57 3.98 1.88
C ILE A 338 -2.10 4.91 0.76
N LEU A 339 -2.99 5.45 -0.07
CA LEU A 339 -2.62 6.36 -1.15
C LEU A 339 -1.95 7.64 -0.60
N ASN A 340 -2.56 8.26 0.41
CA ASN A 340 -1.99 9.44 1.06
C ASN A 340 -0.69 9.11 1.81
N SER A 341 -0.60 7.96 2.47
CA SER A 341 0.61 7.55 3.19
C SER A 341 1.79 7.30 2.25
N LEU A 342 1.56 6.72 1.06
CA LEU A 342 2.57 6.52 0.03
C LEU A 342 3.11 7.85 -0.49
N ASP A 343 2.23 8.83 -0.78
CA ASP A 343 2.64 10.16 -1.22
C ASP A 343 3.47 10.88 -0.15
N VAL A 344 3.02 10.85 1.10
CA VAL A 344 3.72 11.50 2.21
C VAL A 344 5.09 10.85 2.45
N LEU A 345 5.18 9.52 2.42
CA LEU A 345 6.46 8.82 2.60
C LEU A 345 7.43 9.14 1.45
N ALA A 346 6.97 9.09 0.20
CA ALA A 346 7.80 9.45 -0.96
C ALA A 346 8.28 10.90 -0.88
N GLY A 347 7.40 11.83 -0.48
CA GLY A 347 7.73 13.24 -0.27
C GLY A 347 8.76 13.45 0.84
N MET A 348 8.62 12.78 1.99
CA MET A 348 9.61 12.82 3.08
C MET A 348 10.98 12.36 2.60
N LEU A 349 11.05 11.20 1.92
CA LEU A 349 12.31 10.61 1.46
C LEU A 349 13.00 11.46 0.39
N SER A 350 12.24 12.00 -0.56
CA SER A 350 12.79 12.83 -1.66
C SER A 350 13.38 14.15 -1.17
N SER A 351 12.90 14.68 -0.05
CA SER A 351 13.28 15.99 0.49
C SER A 351 14.15 15.92 1.75
N MET A 352 14.39 14.75 2.32
CA MET A 352 15.20 14.60 3.52
C MET A 352 16.69 14.89 3.24
N GLN A 353 17.35 15.45 4.25
CA GLN A 353 18.79 15.68 4.24
C GLN A 353 19.50 14.62 5.07
N VAL A 354 20.54 14.02 4.49
CA VAL A 354 21.34 12.98 5.13
C VAL A 354 22.61 13.58 5.72
N ASN A 355 22.83 13.37 7.00
CA ASN A 355 24.02 13.82 7.72
C ASN A 355 25.12 12.74 7.67
N LYS A 356 25.81 12.68 6.52
CA LYS A 356 26.88 11.70 6.28
C LYS A 356 27.96 11.71 7.35
N ALA A 357 28.36 12.90 7.80
CA ALA A 357 29.41 13.05 8.80
C ALA A 357 29.01 12.43 10.14
N LYS A 358 27.76 12.63 10.54
CA LYS A 358 27.26 12.07 11.81
C LYS A 358 27.10 10.56 11.74
N MET A 359 26.61 10.03 10.61
CA MET A 359 26.53 8.59 10.38
C MET A 359 27.92 7.94 10.46
N GLN A 360 28.91 8.48 9.75
CA GLN A 360 30.29 7.98 9.79
C GLN A 360 30.90 8.08 11.18
N GLN A 361 30.81 9.24 11.84
CA GLN A 361 31.31 9.44 13.20
C GLN A 361 30.78 8.37 14.17
N SER A 362 29.55 7.92 13.98
CA SER A 362 28.95 6.89 14.83
C SER A 362 29.55 5.50 14.64
N THR A 363 30.33 5.26 13.56
CA THR A 363 31.05 4.00 13.32
C THR A 363 32.53 4.07 13.74
N GLU A 364 33.04 5.23 14.14
CA GLU A 364 34.49 5.43 14.41
C GLU A 364 34.86 5.19 15.88
N ASN A 365 33.91 5.34 16.79
CA ASN A 365 34.16 5.31 18.24
C ASN A 365 33.42 4.18 18.94
N ASP A 366 33.37 3.02 18.32
CA ASP A 366 32.75 1.82 18.85
C ASP A 366 33.60 0.56 18.55
N PHE A 367 33.10 -0.59 18.94
CA PHE A 367 33.73 -1.88 18.69
C PHE A 367 33.11 -2.63 17.50
N SER A 368 32.40 -1.94 16.60
CA SER A 368 31.77 -2.57 15.41
C SER A 368 32.79 -3.18 14.44
N ASN A 369 34.04 -2.73 14.55
CA ASN A 369 35.19 -3.26 13.80
C ASN A 369 35.89 -4.47 14.45
N ALA A 370 35.43 -4.97 15.61
CA ALA A 370 36.01 -6.12 16.28
C ALA A 370 35.93 -7.39 15.40
N THR A 371 34.85 -7.56 14.65
CA THR A 371 34.73 -8.67 13.69
C THR A 371 35.79 -8.64 12.61
N GLU A 372 36.22 -7.43 12.15
CA GLU A 372 37.25 -7.26 11.13
C GLU A 372 38.58 -7.83 11.59
N LEU A 373 38.93 -7.65 12.87
CA LEU A 373 40.14 -8.21 13.44
C LEU A 373 40.04 -9.74 13.57
N ALA A 374 38.89 -10.27 13.95
CA ALA A 374 38.70 -11.72 14.01
C ALA A 374 38.80 -12.38 12.62
N ASP A 375 38.16 -11.76 11.60
CA ASP A 375 38.26 -12.21 10.22
C ASP A 375 39.71 -12.12 9.68
N TYR A 376 40.41 -11.02 9.99
CA TYR A 376 41.83 -10.82 9.62
C TYR A 376 42.72 -11.93 10.17
N LEU A 377 42.56 -12.28 11.46
CA LEU A 377 43.31 -13.37 12.07
C LEU A 377 42.95 -14.73 11.45
N ALA A 378 41.68 -14.95 11.12
CA ALA A 378 41.23 -16.16 10.48
C ALA A 378 41.77 -16.29 9.04
N GLU A 379 41.86 -15.20 8.27
CA GLU A 379 42.49 -15.15 6.94
C GLU A 379 43.98 -15.51 6.99
N LYS A 380 44.64 -15.16 8.10
CA LYS A 380 46.06 -15.54 8.35
C LYS A 380 46.24 -16.96 8.90
N GLY A 381 45.14 -17.74 8.96
CA GLY A 381 45.15 -19.18 9.26
C GLY A 381 44.79 -19.56 10.70
N LEU A 382 44.39 -18.60 11.54
CA LEU A 382 43.94 -18.90 12.89
C LEU A 382 42.49 -19.44 12.85
N PRO A 383 42.15 -20.50 13.62
CA PRO A 383 40.80 -20.96 13.75
C PRO A 383 39.87 -19.81 14.22
N PHE A 384 38.73 -19.59 13.56
CA PHE A 384 37.86 -18.44 13.86
C PHE A 384 37.44 -18.36 15.34
N ARG A 385 37.19 -19.50 16.01
CA ARG A 385 36.83 -19.49 17.45
C ARG A 385 37.95 -18.93 18.32
N GLU A 386 39.20 -19.28 17.99
CA GLU A 386 40.38 -18.78 18.68
C GLU A 386 40.58 -17.27 18.40
N ALA A 387 40.44 -16.85 17.14
CA ALA A 387 40.46 -15.44 16.77
C ALA A 387 39.40 -14.64 17.53
N HIS A 388 38.16 -15.15 17.61
CA HIS A 388 37.07 -14.51 18.35
C HIS A 388 37.38 -14.38 19.85
N GLU A 389 37.99 -15.41 20.47
CA GLU A 389 38.37 -15.36 21.89
C GLU A 389 39.44 -14.29 22.15
N ILE A 390 40.45 -14.20 21.27
CA ILE A 390 41.52 -13.21 21.32
C ILE A 390 40.93 -11.79 21.23
N VAL A 391 40.09 -11.57 20.22
CA VAL A 391 39.45 -10.26 19.99
C VAL A 391 38.52 -9.89 21.15
N GLY A 392 37.80 -10.87 21.71
CA GLY A 392 36.99 -10.65 22.90
C GLY A 392 37.78 -10.16 24.11
N LYS A 393 38.99 -10.71 24.32
CA LYS A 393 39.90 -10.23 25.38
C LYS A 393 40.40 -8.82 25.10
N LEU A 394 40.79 -8.51 23.84
CA LEU A 394 41.21 -7.17 23.45
C LEU A 394 40.08 -6.14 23.65
N VAL A 395 38.84 -6.45 23.23
CA VAL A 395 37.67 -5.58 23.45
C VAL A 395 37.45 -5.32 24.95
N LEU A 396 37.52 -6.36 25.79
CA LEU A 396 37.39 -6.21 27.23
C LEU A 396 38.47 -5.26 27.83
N ASP A 397 39.69 -5.42 27.39
CA ASP A 397 40.81 -4.58 27.88
C ASP A 397 40.72 -3.17 27.28
N SER A 398 40.27 -3.03 26.01
CA SER A 398 39.98 -1.73 25.41
C SER A 398 38.94 -0.94 26.21
N ILE A 399 37.84 -1.59 26.64
CA ILE A 399 36.83 -0.98 27.51
C ILE A 399 37.44 -0.52 28.85
N LYS A 400 38.29 -1.35 29.52
CA LYS A 400 38.93 -1.01 30.79
C LYS A 400 39.88 0.19 30.67
N HIS A 401 40.56 0.34 29.54
CA HIS A 401 41.53 1.40 29.29
C HIS A 401 40.90 2.65 28.62
N GLY A 402 39.63 2.59 28.22
CA GLY A 402 38.96 3.69 27.50
C GLY A 402 39.58 3.94 26.11
N LYS A 403 40.14 2.93 25.48
CA LYS A 403 40.72 2.96 24.11
C LYS A 403 39.82 2.18 23.15
N ASN A 404 39.74 2.63 21.90
CA ASN A 404 39.17 1.79 20.80
C ASN A 404 40.24 0.86 20.26
N ILE A 405 39.86 -0.18 19.49
CA ILE A 405 40.82 -1.15 18.95
C ILE A 405 41.88 -0.45 18.06
N GLN A 406 41.49 0.52 17.27
CA GLN A 406 42.39 1.27 16.39
C GLN A 406 43.34 2.22 17.13
N ASP A 407 43.14 2.49 18.43
CA ASP A 407 43.96 3.39 19.23
C ASP A 407 45.15 2.66 19.91
N TRP A 408 45.20 1.34 19.84
CA TRP A 408 46.29 0.52 20.34
C TRP A 408 47.44 0.56 19.30
N ASP A 409 48.70 0.67 19.74
CA ASP A 409 49.79 0.54 18.85
C ASP A 409 50.09 -0.92 18.47
N LEU A 410 50.92 -1.12 17.45
CA LEU A 410 51.15 -2.47 16.90
C LEU A 410 51.79 -3.39 17.92
N GLU A 411 52.71 -2.90 18.75
CA GLU A 411 53.37 -3.72 19.76
C GLU A 411 52.39 -4.16 20.84
N GLU A 412 51.47 -3.29 21.22
CA GLU A 412 50.41 -3.60 22.16
C GLU A 412 49.44 -4.65 21.56
N LEU A 413 49.03 -4.54 20.28
CA LEU A 413 48.19 -5.49 19.60
C LEU A 413 48.85 -6.86 19.44
N GLN A 414 50.16 -6.90 19.17
CA GLN A 414 50.95 -8.12 19.01
C GLN A 414 51.09 -8.91 20.32
N VAL A 415 50.87 -8.33 21.49
CA VAL A 415 50.76 -9.05 22.75
C VAL A 415 49.58 -10.02 22.74
N TYR A 416 48.49 -9.68 22.05
CA TYR A 416 47.31 -10.57 21.92
C TYR A 416 47.57 -11.70 20.91
N HIS A 417 48.17 -11.37 19.74
CA HIS A 417 48.58 -12.37 18.78
C HIS A 417 49.67 -11.86 17.80
N PRO A 418 50.75 -12.61 17.56
CA PRO A 418 51.89 -12.18 16.71
C PRO A 418 51.56 -12.09 15.23
N LEU A 419 50.46 -12.66 14.73
CA LEU A 419 49.96 -12.52 13.35
C LEU A 419 49.35 -11.14 13.07
N ILE A 420 49.19 -10.27 14.06
CA ILE A 420 48.71 -8.92 13.85
C ILE A 420 49.89 -8.10 13.30
N GLU A 421 49.73 -7.55 12.11
CA GLU A 421 50.73 -6.75 11.39
C GLU A 421 50.20 -5.35 11.13
N GLU A 422 51.04 -4.45 10.61
CA GLU A 422 50.76 -3.02 10.34
C GLU A 422 49.50 -2.81 9.48
N ASP A 423 49.21 -3.73 8.57
CA ASP A 423 48.06 -3.68 7.68
C ASP A 423 46.70 -3.75 8.40
N ILE A 424 46.67 -4.20 9.65
CA ILE A 424 45.43 -4.27 10.45
C ILE A 424 44.70 -2.93 10.51
N TYR A 425 45.41 -1.82 10.60
CA TYR A 425 44.79 -0.50 10.67
C TYR A 425 44.00 -0.12 9.41
N ILE A 426 44.28 -0.77 8.27
CA ILE A 426 43.45 -0.63 7.07
C ILE A 426 42.15 -1.42 7.22
N TYR A 427 42.23 -2.63 7.76
CA TYR A 427 41.06 -3.51 7.98
C TYR A 427 40.08 -2.93 9.01
N LEU A 428 40.58 -2.25 10.03
CA LEU A 428 39.75 -1.66 11.08
C LEU A 428 38.99 -0.41 10.64
N ARG A 429 39.24 0.14 9.45
CA ARG A 429 38.51 1.30 8.94
C ARG A 429 37.08 0.91 8.54
N PRO A 430 36.06 1.71 8.92
CA PRO A 430 34.68 1.41 8.53
C PRO A 430 34.46 1.25 7.02
N GLU A 431 35.15 2.06 6.21
CA GLU A 431 35.08 1.99 4.74
C GLU A 431 35.59 0.64 4.23
N THR A 432 36.72 0.17 4.74
CA THR A 432 37.30 -1.13 4.36
C THR A 432 36.40 -2.26 4.82
N ALA A 433 35.85 -2.17 6.02
CA ALA A 433 34.90 -3.15 6.55
C ALA A 433 33.67 -3.30 5.65
N VAL A 434 33.10 -2.19 5.15
CA VAL A 434 31.98 -2.22 4.21
C VAL A 434 32.44 -2.75 2.84
N GLN A 435 33.52 -2.22 2.27
CA GLN A 435 34.02 -2.59 0.93
C GLN A 435 34.31 -4.08 0.78
N ARG A 436 34.81 -4.73 1.83
CA ARG A 436 35.18 -6.16 1.80
C ARG A 436 33.97 -7.11 1.78
N ARG A 437 32.76 -6.64 2.13
CA ARG A 437 31.53 -7.46 2.17
C ARG A 437 30.88 -7.59 0.80
N ASN A 438 31.60 -8.22 -0.15
CA ASN A 438 31.20 -8.38 -1.55
C ASN A 438 30.50 -9.70 -1.88
N SER A 439 30.05 -10.45 -0.89
CA SER A 439 29.14 -11.59 -1.12
C SER A 439 27.83 -11.11 -1.75
N LEU A 440 27.16 -12.00 -2.49
CA LEU A 440 25.87 -11.67 -3.10
C LEU A 440 24.87 -11.14 -2.04
N GLY A 441 24.33 -9.95 -2.25
CA GLY A 441 23.46 -9.29 -1.31
C GLY A 441 24.17 -8.60 -0.14
N GLY A 442 25.50 -8.61 -0.09
CA GLY A 442 26.27 -7.93 0.93
C GLY A 442 26.23 -6.40 0.83
N THR A 443 26.74 -5.73 1.86
CA THR A 443 26.76 -4.25 1.95
C THR A 443 27.91 -3.60 1.19
N GLY A 444 28.85 -4.36 0.57
CA GLY A 444 29.96 -3.85 -0.21
C GLY A 444 29.46 -2.93 -1.34
N PHE A 445 30.16 -1.82 -1.55
CA PHE A 445 29.69 -0.78 -2.47
C PHE A 445 29.39 -1.30 -3.88
N GLU A 446 30.17 -2.23 -4.40
CA GLU A 446 29.96 -2.83 -5.72
C GLU A 446 28.69 -3.73 -5.72
N GLN A 447 28.42 -4.43 -4.64
CA GLN A 447 27.20 -5.23 -4.51
C GLN A 447 25.96 -4.33 -4.42
N VAL A 448 26.04 -3.23 -3.71
CA VAL A 448 24.95 -2.24 -3.61
C VAL A 448 24.68 -1.58 -4.97
N LYS A 449 25.74 -1.17 -5.69
CA LYS A 449 25.61 -0.66 -7.07
C LYS A 449 24.94 -1.68 -7.99
N TYR A 450 25.36 -2.93 -7.92
CA TYR A 450 24.75 -4.02 -8.70
C TYR A 450 23.25 -4.18 -8.37
N GLN A 451 22.87 -4.18 -7.09
CA GLN A 451 21.47 -4.27 -6.67
C GLN A 451 20.62 -3.10 -7.23
N ILE A 452 21.14 -1.87 -7.15
CA ILE A 452 20.47 -0.67 -7.69
C ILE A 452 20.29 -0.78 -9.20
N GLU A 453 21.32 -1.23 -9.94
CA GLU A 453 21.24 -1.40 -11.39
C GLU A 453 20.22 -2.45 -11.81
N GLN A 454 20.15 -3.59 -11.11
CA GLN A 454 19.12 -4.61 -11.38
C GLN A 454 17.72 -4.06 -11.10
N ALA A 455 17.52 -3.42 -9.97
CA ALA A 455 16.25 -2.81 -9.61
C ALA A 455 15.78 -1.75 -10.64
N LYS A 456 16.69 -0.92 -11.15
CA LYS A 456 16.38 0.05 -12.21
C LYS A 456 15.97 -0.61 -13.53
N LYS A 457 16.58 -1.75 -13.88
CA LYS A 457 16.18 -2.52 -15.07
C LYS A 457 14.78 -3.11 -14.91
N GLU A 458 14.47 -3.66 -13.74
CA GLU A 458 13.15 -4.22 -13.44
C GLU A 458 12.04 -3.17 -13.48
N LEU A 459 12.27 -1.97 -12.93
CA LEU A 459 11.30 -0.88 -13.01
C LEU A 459 11.05 -0.43 -14.45
N LYS A 460 12.11 -0.35 -15.28
CA LYS A 460 11.97 0.03 -16.71
C LYS A 460 11.27 -1.04 -17.55
N GLY A 461 11.39 -2.30 -17.20
CA GLY A 461 10.74 -3.42 -17.91
C GLY A 461 9.27 -3.61 -17.58
N LYS A 462 8.77 -2.93 -16.52
CA LYS A 462 7.35 -2.96 -16.11
C LYS A 462 6.53 -1.77 -16.67
N ASN A 463 7.22 -0.75 -17.22
CA ASN A 463 6.63 0.38 -17.95
C ASN A 463 6.62 0.07 -19.47
#